data_8078ddd13b0e13555510c2885241f73e
#
_entry.id   8078ddd13b0e13555510c2885241f73e
#
_cell.length_a   1.000
_cell.length_b   1.000
_cell.length_c   1.000
_cell.angle_alpha   90.00
_cell.angle_beta   90.00
_cell.angle_gamma   90.00
#
_symmetry.space_group_name_H-M   'P 1'
#
loop_
_entity.id
_entity.type
_entity.pdbx_description
1 polymer ?
#
loop_
_entity_poly.entity_id
_entity_poly.type
_entity_poly.pdbx_seq_one_letter_code
_entity_poly.pdbx_strand_id
1 'polypeptide(L)'
;MKLSRRSLLKQGATASAALCAATALPSAGAPQTTAQAVPSTQRIRIGVSTYSYWHFDKVKYPIEKVIENAAKLGFDGVEILHRQMENETPKYVNNLKRMAFSLGLDLFFLSIHQNFVSPDKAKRQEQIDHTKRCIDLAVRLGCPAIRLNSGRWGTIPDFQKMLDAGGVEQPLPGYTDDDAFKWCIECINECLPHTEAAGVVLALENHWGLTTKVDGLLRIYKAVNSPWLSINLDTGNFVGDPYAQLKQLAPHAMVVQAKTYYGGGVYYTRELDYKQIAKILRDAGFKGYVSLEMEGKENADIAVAKSLKLLRGAFA
;
A
#
# COMPACT_ATOMS: atom_id res chain seq x y z
N MET A 1 50.20 -4.00 -25.59
CA MET A 1 50.57 -4.29 -24.20
C MET A 1 49.31 -4.12 -23.34
N LYS A 2 48.68 -5.23 -22.88
CA LYS A 2 47.43 -5.15 -22.09
C LYS A 2 47.81 -5.09 -20.61
N LEU A 3 47.57 -3.95 -19.97
CA LEU A 3 47.73 -3.79 -18.52
C LEU A 3 46.60 -4.50 -17.74
N SER A 4 46.96 -5.41 -16.88
CA SER A 4 46.03 -6.19 -16.07
C SER A 4 45.58 -5.39 -14.83
N ARG A 5 44.32 -5.58 -14.41
CA ARG A 5 43.71 -4.94 -13.21
C ARG A 5 44.49 -5.19 -11.89
N ARG A 6 45.44 -6.08 -11.86
CA ARG A 6 46.25 -6.41 -10.66
C ARG A 6 47.44 -5.48 -10.45
N SER A 7 47.86 -4.69 -11.46
CA SER A 7 49.00 -3.76 -11.33
C SER A 7 48.61 -2.38 -10.76
N LEU A 8 47.32 -2.04 -10.68
CA LEU A 8 46.84 -0.74 -10.16
C LEU A 8 46.71 -0.73 -8.61
N LEU A 9 46.71 -1.88 -7.96
CA LEU A 9 46.52 -1.97 -6.49
C LEU A 9 47.80 -2.06 -5.68
N LYS A 10 48.99 -1.98 -6.30
CA LYS A 10 50.28 -2.09 -5.60
C LYS A 10 51.08 -0.79 -5.47
N GLN A 11 50.54 0.36 -5.89
CA GLN A 11 51.26 1.65 -5.80
C GLN A 11 50.64 2.66 -4.80
N GLY A 12 49.84 2.21 -3.82
CA GLY A 12 49.18 3.10 -2.85
C GLY A 12 49.56 2.90 -1.39
N ALA A 13 50.69 2.31 -1.07
CA ALA A 13 51.05 2.05 0.32
C ALA A 13 52.54 2.29 0.58
N THR A 14 52.98 3.56 0.65
CA THR A 14 54.17 3.96 1.40
C THR A 14 54.21 5.48 1.59
N ALA A 15 54.56 5.94 2.80
CA ALA A 15 54.80 7.29 3.32
C ALA A 15 53.53 7.91 3.99
N SER A 16 53.51 8.37 5.25
CA SER A 16 54.60 8.75 6.15
C SER A 16 54.04 8.77 7.57
N ALA A 17 54.79 8.21 8.51
CA ALA A 17 54.65 8.51 9.92
C ALA A 17 55.41 9.81 10.18
N ALA A 18 54.74 10.88 10.59
CA ALA A 18 55.35 12.08 11.16
C ALA A 18 54.69 12.38 12.51
N LEU A 19 55.51 12.31 13.52
CA LEU A 19 55.28 12.69 14.90
C LEU A 19 54.92 14.18 14.96
N CYS A 20 53.78 14.55 15.56
CA CYS A 20 53.56 15.93 16.02
C CYS A 20 53.02 15.92 17.44
N ALA A 21 53.78 16.59 18.28
CA ALA A 21 53.50 16.82 19.68
C ALA A 21 52.25 17.67 19.87
N ALA A 22 51.46 17.30 20.89
CA ALA A 22 50.25 17.97 21.30
C ALA A 22 50.58 19.32 21.98
N THR A 23 50.04 20.42 21.42
CA THR A 23 49.76 21.63 22.19
C THR A 23 48.25 21.83 22.21
N ALA A 24 47.66 21.70 23.40
CA ALA A 24 46.27 21.95 23.64
C ALA A 24 45.96 23.44 23.49
N LEU A 25 45.10 23.79 22.52
CA LEU A 25 44.45 25.08 22.44
C LEU A 25 42.99 24.92 22.90
N PRO A 26 42.37 25.91 23.58
CA PRO A 26 41.03 25.82 24.07
C PRO A 26 40.04 25.79 22.90
N SER A 27 39.13 24.80 22.92
CA SER A 27 38.07 24.66 21.94
C SER A 27 37.08 25.82 22.09
N ALA A 28 37.10 26.77 21.17
CA ALA A 28 35.97 27.66 20.94
C ALA A 28 34.84 26.82 20.40
N GLY A 29 33.70 26.80 21.12
CA GLY A 29 32.52 26.06 20.72
C GLY A 29 32.06 26.44 19.31
N ALA A 30 32.08 25.46 18.40
CA ALA A 30 31.47 25.62 17.09
C ALA A 30 29.97 25.93 17.28
N PRO A 31 29.42 26.92 16.56
CA PRO A 31 28.02 27.16 16.61
C PRO A 31 27.28 25.90 16.11
N GLN A 32 26.47 25.30 16.97
CA GLN A 32 25.49 24.30 16.53
C GLN A 32 24.50 24.99 15.61
N THR A 33 24.75 24.93 14.32
CA THR A 33 23.75 25.21 13.32
C THR A 33 22.65 24.13 13.48
N THR A 34 21.58 24.47 14.16
CA THR A 34 20.34 23.73 14.08
C THR A 34 19.96 23.76 12.61
N ALA A 35 20.17 22.63 11.94
CA ALA A 35 19.65 22.43 10.60
C ALA A 35 18.12 22.61 10.70
N GLN A 36 17.64 23.79 10.32
CA GLN A 36 16.22 24.00 10.12
C GLN A 36 15.82 22.97 9.07
N ALA A 37 14.92 22.04 9.45
CA ALA A 37 14.32 21.11 8.53
C ALA A 37 13.67 21.94 7.42
N VAL A 38 14.26 21.91 6.23
CA VAL A 38 13.65 22.49 5.04
C VAL A 38 12.29 21.79 4.90
N PRO A 39 11.16 22.53 4.87
CA PRO A 39 9.87 21.92 4.69
C PRO A 39 9.94 21.09 3.40
N SER A 40 9.75 19.80 3.50
CA SER A 40 9.71 18.91 2.34
C SER A 40 8.50 19.34 1.50
N THR A 41 8.73 20.09 0.44
CA THR A 41 7.73 20.44 -0.57
C THR A 41 7.42 19.24 -1.48
N GLN A 42 7.72 18.04 -1.02
CA GLN A 42 7.47 16.84 -1.80
C GLN A 42 5.97 16.67 -2.02
N ARG A 43 5.55 16.84 -3.28
CA ARG A 43 4.19 16.63 -3.71
C ARG A 43 3.76 15.19 -3.44
N ILE A 44 2.60 15.01 -2.77
CA ILE A 44 1.99 13.69 -2.63
C ILE A 44 1.59 13.20 -4.02
N ARG A 45 2.01 11.97 -4.37
CA ARG A 45 1.71 11.33 -5.65
C ARG A 45 0.30 10.78 -5.64
N ILE A 46 -0.43 10.97 -6.74
CA ILE A 46 -1.80 10.48 -6.88
C ILE A 46 -1.83 9.42 -7.99
N GLY A 47 -2.16 8.21 -7.59
CA GLY A 47 -2.40 7.10 -8.50
C GLY A 47 -3.88 6.78 -8.65
N VAL A 48 -4.19 5.80 -9.49
CA VAL A 48 -5.54 5.25 -9.67
C VAL A 48 -5.49 3.73 -9.56
N SER A 49 -6.40 3.17 -8.78
CA SER A 49 -6.65 1.73 -8.75
C SER A 49 -7.46 1.31 -9.97
N THR A 50 -7.07 0.21 -10.62
CA THR A 50 -7.80 -0.35 -11.76
C THR A 50 -9.23 -0.73 -11.39
N TYR A 51 -9.48 -1.01 -10.08
CA TYR A 51 -10.81 -1.21 -9.51
C TYR A 51 -11.79 -0.08 -9.86
N SER A 52 -11.33 1.17 -9.91
CA SER A 52 -12.14 2.37 -10.23
C SER A 52 -12.88 2.31 -11.56
N TYR A 53 -12.48 1.41 -12.45
CA TYR A 53 -13.10 1.21 -13.76
C TYR A 53 -13.87 -0.10 -13.87
N TRP A 54 -13.80 -0.98 -12.88
CA TRP A 54 -14.37 -2.33 -13.03
C TRP A 54 -15.45 -2.65 -11.99
N HIS A 55 -15.27 -2.31 -10.71
CA HIS A 55 -16.20 -2.56 -9.59
C HIS A 55 -16.70 -4.01 -9.49
N PHE A 56 -15.90 -5.00 -9.96
CA PHE A 56 -16.29 -6.42 -10.07
C PHE A 56 -17.45 -6.70 -11.01
N ASP A 57 -17.70 -5.86 -12.02
CA ASP A 57 -18.67 -6.12 -13.06
C ASP A 57 -18.37 -7.43 -13.80
N LYS A 58 -19.40 -7.99 -14.48
CA LYS A 58 -19.27 -9.26 -15.21
C LYS A 58 -18.17 -9.24 -16.26
N VAL A 59 -17.97 -8.10 -16.92
CA VAL A 59 -16.92 -7.91 -17.93
C VAL A 59 -15.81 -7.08 -17.33
N LYS A 60 -14.60 -7.65 -17.32
CA LYS A 60 -13.42 -6.93 -16.84
C LYS A 60 -13.11 -5.74 -17.75
N TYR A 61 -12.88 -4.59 -17.14
CA TYR A 61 -12.29 -3.45 -17.86
C TYR A 61 -10.79 -3.71 -18.07
N PRO A 62 -10.25 -3.64 -19.31
CA PRO A 62 -8.85 -3.97 -19.57
C PRO A 62 -7.90 -3.05 -18.79
N ILE A 63 -6.90 -3.64 -18.13
CA ILE A 63 -5.91 -2.90 -17.35
C ILE A 63 -5.08 -1.97 -18.26
N GLU A 64 -4.80 -2.40 -19.48
CA GLU A 64 -4.13 -1.58 -20.49
C GLU A 64 -4.85 -0.26 -20.73
N LYS A 65 -6.18 -0.29 -20.84
CA LYS A 65 -6.98 0.94 -20.99
C LYS A 65 -6.94 1.82 -19.76
N VAL A 66 -6.88 1.22 -18.56
CA VAL A 66 -6.70 2.00 -17.31
C VAL A 66 -5.35 2.73 -17.34
N ILE A 67 -4.28 2.05 -17.76
CA ILE A 67 -2.94 2.65 -17.87
C ILE A 67 -2.95 3.82 -18.88
N GLU A 68 -3.57 3.65 -20.04
CA GLU A 68 -3.72 4.70 -21.05
C GLU A 68 -4.52 5.91 -20.52
N ASN A 69 -5.65 5.66 -19.88
CA ASN A 69 -6.50 6.69 -19.28
C ASN A 69 -5.78 7.42 -18.14
N ALA A 70 -5.05 6.69 -17.29
CA ALA A 70 -4.26 7.27 -16.21
C ALA A 70 -3.21 8.25 -16.75
N ALA A 71 -2.48 7.88 -17.79
CA ALA A 71 -1.51 8.76 -18.43
C ALA A 71 -2.18 9.99 -19.04
N LYS A 72 -3.27 9.81 -19.80
CA LYS A 72 -4.03 10.89 -20.42
C LYS A 72 -4.57 11.90 -19.41
N LEU A 73 -5.03 11.44 -18.25
CA LEU A 73 -5.56 12.27 -17.17
C LEU A 73 -4.47 12.93 -16.33
N GLY A 74 -3.23 12.44 -16.38
CA GLY A 74 -2.11 12.97 -15.61
C GLY A 74 -2.00 12.40 -14.19
N PHE A 75 -2.36 11.15 -13.97
CA PHE A 75 -2.01 10.43 -12.74
C PHE A 75 -0.49 10.19 -12.65
N ASP A 76 0.00 9.91 -11.45
CA ASP A 76 1.42 9.61 -11.22
C ASP A 76 1.72 8.11 -11.30
N GLY A 77 0.70 7.25 -11.22
CA GLY A 77 0.86 5.80 -11.28
C GLY A 77 -0.47 5.05 -11.26
N VAL A 78 -0.36 3.74 -11.35
CA VAL A 78 -1.51 2.81 -11.36
C VAL A 78 -1.31 1.74 -10.29
N GLU A 79 -2.36 1.51 -9.50
CA GLU A 79 -2.54 0.35 -8.66
C GLU A 79 -3.25 -0.73 -9.46
N ILE A 80 -2.69 -1.94 -9.48
CA ILE A 80 -3.31 -3.07 -10.18
C ILE A 80 -4.12 -3.91 -9.21
N LEU A 81 -5.40 -4.10 -9.49
CA LEU A 81 -6.22 -5.09 -8.79
C LEU A 81 -5.95 -6.48 -9.40
N HIS A 82 -5.36 -7.39 -8.63
CA HIS A 82 -4.97 -8.73 -9.08
C HIS A 82 -6.12 -9.50 -9.75
N ARG A 83 -7.32 -9.47 -9.15
CA ARG A 83 -8.51 -10.15 -9.71
C ARG A 83 -8.95 -9.61 -11.07
N GLN A 84 -8.56 -8.40 -11.43
CA GLN A 84 -8.85 -7.80 -12.73
C GLN A 84 -7.90 -8.26 -13.82
N MET A 85 -6.72 -8.75 -13.47
CA MET A 85 -5.75 -9.26 -14.45
C MET A 85 -6.37 -10.40 -15.28
N GLU A 86 -6.09 -10.41 -16.57
CA GLU A 86 -6.54 -11.48 -17.47
C GLU A 86 -5.76 -12.77 -17.24
N ASN A 87 -4.45 -12.64 -17.02
CA ASN A 87 -3.54 -13.75 -16.73
C ASN A 87 -2.25 -13.22 -16.08
N GLU A 88 -1.36 -14.14 -15.70
CA GLU A 88 -0.06 -13.82 -15.08
C GLU A 88 1.13 -14.25 -15.97
N THR A 89 0.90 -14.47 -17.27
CA THR A 89 1.97 -14.88 -18.17
C THR A 89 3.05 -13.80 -18.26
N PRO A 90 4.33 -14.16 -18.45
CA PRO A 90 5.40 -13.18 -18.60
C PRO A 90 5.13 -12.16 -19.72
N LYS A 91 4.51 -12.60 -20.81
CA LYS A 91 4.15 -11.71 -21.93
C LYS A 91 3.18 -10.62 -21.49
N TYR A 92 2.12 -10.97 -20.76
CA TYR A 92 1.12 -10.02 -20.30
C TYR A 92 1.69 -9.05 -19.25
N VAL A 93 2.34 -9.59 -18.22
CA VAL A 93 2.96 -8.79 -17.15
C VAL A 93 4.00 -7.81 -17.69
N ASN A 94 4.89 -8.29 -18.57
CA ASN A 94 5.91 -7.45 -19.19
C ASN A 94 5.29 -6.37 -20.11
N ASN A 95 4.15 -6.66 -20.76
CA ASN A 95 3.43 -5.65 -21.55
C ASN A 95 2.90 -4.53 -20.66
N LEU A 96 2.20 -4.85 -19.55
CA LEU A 96 1.70 -3.84 -18.61
C LEU A 96 2.83 -2.97 -18.06
N LYS A 97 3.94 -3.59 -17.64
CA LYS A 97 5.12 -2.89 -17.13
C LYS A 97 5.72 -1.95 -18.19
N ARG A 98 5.90 -2.44 -19.41
CA ARG A 98 6.43 -1.64 -20.53
C ARG A 98 5.51 -0.47 -20.87
N MET A 99 4.20 -0.69 -20.91
CA MET A 99 3.21 0.36 -21.19
C MET A 99 3.26 1.46 -20.13
N ALA A 100 3.18 1.10 -18.85
CA ALA A 100 3.25 2.07 -17.77
C ALA A 100 4.54 2.89 -17.85
N PHE A 101 5.70 2.22 -17.99
CA PHE A 101 7.00 2.89 -18.10
C PHE A 101 7.08 3.85 -19.29
N SER A 102 6.62 3.43 -20.49
CA SER A 102 6.66 4.29 -21.68
C SER A 102 5.68 5.47 -21.61
N LEU A 103 4.69 5.41 -20.76
CA LEU A 103 3.73 6.50 -20.51
C LEU A 103 4.08 7.35 -19.27
N GLY A 104 5.22 7.08 -18.63
CA GLY A 104 5.69 7.84 -17.45
C GLY A 104 4.91 7.55 -16.18
N LEU A 105 4.32 6.36 -16.06
CA LEU A 105 3.54 5.93 -14.89
C LEU A 105 4.29 4.89 -14.07
N ASP A 106 4.22 4.99 -12.74
CA ASP A 106 4.63 3.92 -11.86
C ASP A 106 3.52 2.85 -11.73
N LEU A 107 3.86 1.57 -11.78
CA LEU A 107 3.04 0.51 -11.21
C LEU A 107 3.43 0.40 -9.73
N PHE A 108 2.71 1.10 -8.85
CA PHE A 108 3.19 1.31 -7.48
C PHE A 108 2.62 0.32 -6.45
N PHE A 109 1.56 -0.40 -6.79
CA PHE A 109 0.86 -1.25 -5.84
C PHE A 109 0.10 -2.38 -6.55
N LEU A 110 0.09 -3.58 -5.94
CA LEU A 110 -0.70 -4.71 -6.39
C LEU A 110 -1.71 -5.08 -5.31
N SER A 111 -2.99 -4.83 -5.53
CA SER A 111 -4.05 -5.17 -4.59
C SER A 111 -4.51 -6.61 -4.76
N ILE A 112 -4.24 -7.45 -3.76
CA ILE A 112 -4.63 -8.85 -3.73
C ILE A 112 -5.79 -9.09 -2.77
N HIS A 113 -6.40 -10.26 -2.86
CA HIS A 113 -7.42 -10.73 -1.93
C HIS A 113 -7.02 -12.09 -1.37
N GLN A 114 -6.93 -12.18 -0.06
CA GLN A 114 -6.73 -13.42 0.67
C GLN A 114 -7.54 -13.39 1.97
N ASN A 115 -7.67 -14.53 2.62
CA ASN A 115 -8.36 -14.66 3.89
C ASN A 115 -7.57 -15.60 4.82
N PHE A 116 -7.00 -15.06 5.89
CA PHE A 116 -6.27 -15.83 6.88
C PHE A 116 -7.15 -16.33 8.04
N VAL A 117 -8.43 -15.91 8.06
CA VAL A 117 -9.37 -16.29 9.12
C VAL A 117 -10.05 -17.62 8.75
N SER A 118 -9.44 -18.71 9.16
CA SER A 118 -9.99 -20.06 8.99
C SER A 118 -9.45 -20.99 10.08
N PRO A 119 -10.28 -21.84 10.71
CA PRO A 119 -9.81 -22.88 11.60
C PRO A 119 -9.03 -23.98 10.85
N ASP A 120 -9.29 -24.15 9.55
CA ASP A 120 -8.61 -25.12 8.70
C ASP A 120 -7.20 -24.64 8.33
N LYS A 121 -6.20 -25.35 8.85
CA LYS A 121 -4.79 -25.05 8.61
C LYS A 121 -4.41 -25.18 7.13
N ALA A 122 -5.00 -26.13 6.39
CA ALA A 122 -4.71 -26.29 4.96
C ALA A 122 -5.21 -25.08 4.16
N LYS A 123 -6.42 -24.57 4.47
CA LYS A 123 -6.93 -23.34 3.85
C LYS A 123 -6.05 -22.13 4.15
N ARG A 124 -5.54 -21.99 5.38
CA ARG A 124 -4.59 -20.92 5.69
C ARG A 124 -3.31 -21.04 4.89
N GLN A 125 -2.77 -22.27 4.73
CA GLN A 125 -1.59 -22.51 3.91
C GLN A 125 -1.80 -22.14 2.45
N GLU A 126 -2.95 -22.47 1.86
CA GLU A 126 -3.30 -22.03 0.50
C GLU A 126 -3.26 -20.49 0.35
N GLN A 127 -3.72 -19.76 1.38
CA GLN A 127 -3.69 -18.29 1.38
C GLN A 127 -2.28 -17.72 1.56
N ILE A 128 -1.44 -18.37 2.35
CA ILE A 128 -0.02 -18.03 2.48
C ILE A 128 0.69 -18.24 1.13
N ASP A 129 0.48 -19.39 0.49
CA ASP A 129 1.09 -19.71 -0.81
C ASP A 129 0.58 -18.75 -1.90
N HIS A 130 -0.70 -18.41 -1.88
CA HIS A 130 -1.26 -17.37 -2.76
C HIS A 130 -0.57 -16.01 -2.54
N THR A 131 -0.40 -15.61 -1.28
CA THR A 131 0.27 -14.34 -0.94
C THR A 131 1.71 -14.33 -1.45
N LYS A 132 2.47 -15.40 -1.23
CA LYS A 132 3.85 -15.55 -1.73
C LYS A 132 3.91 -15.46 -3.26
N ARG A 133 3.01 -16.15 -3.99
CA ARG A 133 2.93 -16.02 -5.46
C ARG A 133 2.62 -14.57 -5.91
N CYS A 134 1.75 -13.87 -5.17
CA CYS A 134 1.45 -12.48 -5.49
C CYS A 134 2.63 -11.52 -5.18
N ILE A 135 3.46 -11.83 -4.19
CA ILE A 135 4.73 -11.12 -3.97
C ILE A 135 5.65 -11.28 -5.19
N ASP A 136 5.81 -12.50 -5.69
CA ASP A 136 6.60 -12.76 -6.90
C ASP A 136 6.02 -12.05 -8.13
N LEU A 137 4.71 -11.98 -8.24
CA LEU A 137 4.02 -11.23 -9.30
C LEU A 137 4.30 -9.72 -9.16
N ALA A 138 4.27 -9.17 -7.95
CA ALA A 138 4.60 -7.77 -7.70
C ALA A 138 6.04 -7.44 -8.12
N VAL A 139 7.01 -8.31 -7.84
CA VAL A 139 8.40 -8.17 -8.33
C VAL A 139 8.42 -8.10 -9.86
N ARG A 140 7.71 -8.99 -10.55
CA ARG A 140 7.66 -9.00 -12.02
C ARG A 140 7.01 -7.74 -12.59
N LEU A 141 5.96 -7.21 -11.95
CA LEU A 141 5.31 -5.95 -12.30
C LEU A 141 6.17 -4.73 -11.97
N GLY A 142 7.09 -4.85 -11.01
CA GLY A 142 7.87 -3.74 -10.46
C GLY A 142 7.13 -2.98 -9.35
N CYS A 143 6.08 -3.58 -8.76
CA CYS A 143 5.35 -3.01 -7.64
C CYS A 143 6.14 -3.22 -6.34
N PRO A 144 6.47 -2.15 -5.58
CA PRO A 144 7.24 -2.25 -4.34
C PRO A 144 6.42 -2.76 -3.14
N ALA A 145 5.10 -2.82 -3.28
CA ALA A 145 4.21 -3.25 -2.20
C ALA A 145 2.95 -3.95 -2.73
N ILE A 146 2.35 -4.77 -1.87
CA ILE A 146 1.05 -5.41 -2.14
C ILE A 146 0.07 -5.14 -1.00
N ARG A 147 -1.22 -5.03 -1.34
CA ARG A 147 -2.28 -5.00 -0.34
C ARG A 147 -2.39 -6.34 0.37
N LEU A 148 -2.65 -6.30 1.66
CA LEU A 148 -2.94 -7.46 2.49
C LEU A 148 -4.26 -7.24 3.24
N ASN A 149 -5.19 -8.18 3.15
CA ASN A 149 -6.37 -8.21 4.01
C ASN A 149 -6.12 -9.12 5.22
N SER A 150 -6.78 -8.90 6.34
CA SER A 150 -6.76 -9.85 7.46
C SER A 150 -7.58 -11.10 7.16
N GLY A 151 -8.64 -10.91 6.40
CA GLY A 151 -9.71 -11.89 6.22
C GLY A 151 -10.85 -11.70 7.22
N ARG A 152 -11.88 -12.51 7.06
CA ARG A 152 -13.12 -12.47 7.84
C ARG A 152 -13.68 -13.89 8.06
N TRP A 153 -14.57 -14.04 9.03
CA TRP A 153 -15.17 -15.34 9.37
C TRP A 153 -16.02 -15.94 8.23
N GLY A 154 -16.67 -15.10 7.42
CA GLY A 154 -17.56 -15.54 6.35
C GLY A 154 -18.90 -16.08 6.86
N THR A 155 -19.27 -15.75 8.10
CA THR A 155 -20.54 -16.18 8.71
C THR A 155 -21.72 -15.37 8.21
N ILE A 156 -21.50 -14.24 7.56
CA ILE A 156 -22.51 -13.46 6.85
C ILE A 156 -22.17 -13.49 5.35
N PRO A 157 -22.74 -14.41 4.56
CA PRO A 157 -22.40 -14.57 3.14
C PRO A 157 -22.92 -13.42 2.26
N ASP A 158 -24.02 -12.80 2.64
CA ASP A 158 -24.59 -11.66 1.92
C ASP A 158 -23.81 -10.38 2.23
N PHE A 159 -23.31 -9.72 1.17
CA PHE A 159 -22.45 -8.57 1.31
C PHE A 159 -23.16 -7.36 1.93
N GLN A 160 -24.43 -7.11 1.54
CA GLN A 160 -25.20 -5.99 2.10
C GLN A 160 -25.46 -6.21 3.60
N LYS A 161 -25.86 -7.42 4.00
CA LYS A 161 -26.04 -7.76 5.42
C LYS A 161 -24.75 -7.61 6.23
N MET A 162 -23.62 -7.94 5.63
CA MET A 162 -22.30 -7.74 6.25
C MET A 162 -22.00 -6.25 6.45
N LEU A 163 -22.31 -5.40 5.47
CA LEU A 163 -22.21 -3.95 5.60
C LEU A 163 -23.15 -3.40 6.69
N ASP A 164 -24.41 -3.87 6.71
CA ASP A 164 -25.42 -3.49 7.71
C ASP A 164 -24.99 -3.88 9.13
N ALA A 165 -24.21 -4.97 9.27
CA ALA A 165 -23.56 -5.40 10.50
C ALA A 165 -22.27 -4.60 10.82
N GLY A 166 -21.98 -3.53 10.06
CA GLY A 166 -20.78 -2.72 10.25
C GLY A 166 -19.48 -3.45 9.91
N GLY A 167 -19.53 -4.44 9.04
CA GLY A 167 -18.35 -5.22 8.63
C GLY A 167 -17.86 -6.21 9.68
N VAL A 168 -18.60 -6.41 10.77
CA VAL A 168 -18.26 -7.32 11.87
C VAL A 168 -19.09 -8.59 11.78
N GLU A 169 -18.43 -9.73 11.80
CA GLU A 169 -19.05 -11.04 11.77
C GLU A 169 -18.83 -11.78 13.09
N GLN A 170 -19.80 -12.61 13.47
CA GLN A 170 -19.61 -13.49 14.64
C GLN A 170 -18.62 -14.62 14.30
N PRO A 171 -17.77 -15.02 15.25
CA PRO A 171 -16.91 -16.17 15.08
C PRO A 171 -17.69 -17.45 14.74
N LEU A 172 -17.02 -18.36 14.06
CA LEU A 172 -17.55 -19.72 13.88
C LEU A 172 -17.71 -20.42 15.23
N PRO A 173 -18.73 -21.30 15.39
CA PRO A 173 -18.94 -22.04 16.63
C PRO A 173 -17.66 -22.75 17.10
N GLY A 174 -17.34 -22.57 18.38
CA GLY A 174 -16.16 -23.17 18.99
C GLY A 174 -14.86 -22.36 18.85
N TYR A 175 -14.91 -21.17 18.21
CA TYR A 175 -13.77 -20.29 18.03
C TYR A 175 -14.07 -18.87 18.52
N THR A 176 -13.01 -18.08 18.66
CA THR A 176 -13.06 -16.70 19.14
C THR A 176 -12.31 -15.76 18.17
N ASP A 177 -12.54 -14.45 18.29
CA ASP A 177 -11.75 -13.48 17.54
C ASP A 177 -10.25 -13.57 17.88
N ASP A 178 -9.89 -13.97 19.11
CA ASP A 178 -8.49 -14.18 19.49
C ASP A 178 -7.83 -15.29 18.68
N ASP A 179 -8.56 -16.36 18.34
CA ASP A 179 -8.09 -17.41 17.44
C ASP A 179 -7.84 -16.84 16.04
N ALA A 180 -8.78 -16.04 15.52
CA ALA A 180 -8.65 -15.42 14.21
C ALA A 180 -7.46 -14.45 14.14
N PHE A 181 -7.27 -13.61 15.17
CA PHE A 181 -6.10 -12.74 15.27
C PHE A 181 -4.79 -13.52 15.30
N LYS A 182 -4.74 -14.61 16.09
CA LYS A 182 -3.58 -15.49 16.16
C LYS A 182 -3.25 -16.08 14.78
N TRP A 183 -4.22 -16.65 14.09
CA TRP A 183 -4.02 -17.21 12.75
C TRP A 183 -3.55 -16.18 11.74
N CYS A 184 -4.15 -14.99 11.75
CA CYS A 184 -3.76 -13.89 10.86
C CYS A 184 -2.29 -13.49 11.08
N ILE A 185 -1.89 -13.30 12.35
CA ILE A 185 -0.50 -12.94 12.71
C ILE A 185 0.47 -14.05 12.32
N GLU A 186 0.14 -15.31 12.58
CA GLU A 186 0.97 -16.47 12.17
C GLU A 186 1.15 -16.52 10.65
N CYS A 187 0.07 -16.36 9.87
CA CYS A 187 0.13 -16.37 8.41
C CYS A 187 0.98 -15.20 7.85
N ILE A 188 0.83 -14.00 8.43
CA ILE A 188 1.66 -12.86 8.03
C ILE A 188 3.14 -13.15 8.32
N ASN A 189 3.46 -13.62 9.54
CA ASN A 189 4.83 -13.94 9.92
C ASN A 189 5.45 -15.00 9.00
N GLU A 190 4.67 -15.96 8.50
CA GLU A 190 5.15 -16.95 7.54
C GLU A 190 5.43 -16.37 6.14
N CYS A 191 4.80 -15.24 5.79
CA CYS A 191 5.08 -14.53 4.54
C CYS A 191 6.32 -13.62 4.65
N LEU A 192 6.70 -13.14 5.85
CA LEU A 192 7.75 -12.12 6.01
C LEU A 192 9.11 -12.48 5.40
N PRO A 193 9.67 -13.70 5.58
CA PRO A 193 10.95 -14.04 4.95
C PRO A 193 10.91 -13.94 3.42
N HIS A 194 9.76 -14.23 2.82
CA HIS A 194 9.55 -14.12 1.38
C HIS A 194 9.46 -12.65 0.93
N THR A 195 8.75 -11.81 1.69
CA THR A 195 8.66 -10.36 1.42
C THR A 195 10.01 -9.68 1.50
N GLU A 196 10.80 -9.99 2.53
CA GLU A 196 12.14 -9.46 2.74
C GLU A 196 13.07 -9.83 1.58
N ALA A 197 13.09 -11.12 1.20
CA ALA A 197 13.91 -11.59 0.10
C ALA A 197 13.51 -10.96 -1.24
N ALA A 198 12.22 -10.69 -1.44
CA ALA A 198 11.67 -10.07 -2.64
C ALA A 198 11.80 -8.55 -2.68
N GLY A 199 11.99 -7.89 -1.53
CA GLY A 199 11.98 -6.44 -1.40
C GLY A 199 10.58 -5.83 -1.61
N VAL A 200 9.50 -6.57 -1.27
CA VAL A 200 8.11 -6.16 -1.45
C VAL A 200 7.43 -6.04 -0.08
N VAL A 201 6.84 -4.88 0.22
CA VAL A 201 6.17 -4.64 1.50
C VAL A 201 4.73 -5.16 1.47
N LEU A 202 4.30 -5.80 2.56
CA LEU A 202 2.89 -6.09 2.82
C LEU A 202 2.22 -4.85 3.43
N ALA A 203 1.13 -4.38 2.85
CA ALA A 203 0.37 -3.24 3.36
C ALA A 203 -1.02 -3.70 3.82
N LEU A 204 -1.18 -3.87 5.15
CA LEU A 204 -2.42 -4.34 5.77
C LEU A 204 -3.49 -3.26 5.68
N GLU A 205 -4.62 -3.60 5.09
CA GLU A 205 -5.73 -2.68 4.88
C GLU A 205 -6.71 -2.67 6.07
N ASN A 206 -7.24 -1.48 6.42
CA ASN A 206 -8.47 -1.40 7.17
C ASN A 206 -9.65 -1.79 6.27
N HIS A 207 -10.06 -3.04 6.41
CA HIS A 207 -11.08 -3.69 5.58
C HIS A 207 -12.02 -4.54 6.45
N TRP A 208 -13.09 -5.07 5.85
CA TRP A 208 -14.06 -5.92 6.52
C TRP A 208 -13.41 -7.12 7.22
N GLY A 209 -13.87 -7.47 8.40
CA GLY A 209 -13.32 -8.51 9.26
C GLY A 209 -12.47 -7.96 10.40
N LEU A 210 -11.32 -8.57 10.69
CA LEU A 210 -10.52 -8.23 11.88
C LEU A 210 -9.97 -6.79 11.87
N THR A 211 -9.82 -6.19 10.68
CA THR A 211 -9.26 -4.84 10.50
C THR A 211 -10.31 -3.76 10.25
N THR A 212 -11.60 -4.06 10.44
CA THR A 212 -12.70 -3.08 10.37
C THR A 212 -12.52 -1.95 11.40
N LYS A 213 -11.96 -2.27 12.58
CA LYS A 213 -11.68 -1.31 13.66
C LYS A 213 -10.18 -1.03 13.76
N VAL A 214 -9.83 0.19 14.12
CA VAL A 214 -8.43 0.62 14.32
C VAL A 214 -7.69 -0.30 15.29
N ASP A 215 -8.31 -0.65 16.41
CA ASP A 215 -7.69 -1.51 17.43
C ASP A 215 -7.33 -2.89 16.88
N GLY A 216 -8.20 -3.48 16.04
CA GLY A 216 -7.95 -4.76 15.41
C GLY A 216 -6.77 -4.68 14.45
N LEU A 217 -6.72 -3.64 13.61
CA LEU A 217 -5.61 -3.43 12.69
C LEU A 217 -4.30 -3.20 13.45
N LEU A 218 -4.30 -2.31 14.44
CA LEU A 218 -3.11 -2.02 15.24
C LEU A 218 -2.67 -3.22 16.08
N ARG A 219 -3.59 -4.08 16.52
CA ARG A 219 -3.26 -5.35 17.20
C ARG A 219 -2.38 -6.24 16.33
N ILE A 220 -2.78 -6.44 15.05
CA ILE A 220 -2.00 -7.23 14.10
C ILE A 220 -0.68 -6.54 13.80
N TYR A 221 -0.73 -5.26 13.42
CA TYR A 221 0.45 -4.47 13.04
C TYR A 221 1.54 -4.48 14.12
N LYS A 222 1.15 -4.22 15.39
CA LYS A 222 2.08 -4.20 16.53
C LYS A 222 2.59 -5.58 16.91
N ALA A 223 1.77 -6.62 16.78
CA ALA A 223 2.19 -7.99 17.11
C ALA A 223 3.20 -8.54 16.10
N VAL A 224 3.03 -8.22 14.81
CA VAL A 224 3.98 -8.61 13.75
C VAL A 224 5.27 -7.80 13.83
N ASN A 225 5.20 -6.51 14.11
CA ASN A 225 6.32 -5.60 14.35
C ASN A 225 7.50 -5.80 13.37
N SER A 226 7.23 -5.73 12.09
CA SER A 226 8.22 -5.94 11.02
C SER A 226 8.32 -4.71 10.10
N PRO A 227 9.51 -4.32 9.62
CA PRO A 227 9.66 -3.27 8.61
C PRO A 227 9.04 -3.66 7.26
N TRP A 228 8.72 -4.95 7.06
CA TRP A 228 8.07 -5.48 5.86
C TRP A 228 6.55 -5.54 5.98
N LEU A 229 5.98 -5.05 7.10
CA LEU A 229 4.54 -4.83 7.24
C LEU A 229 4.26 -3.35 7.46
N SER A 230 3.41 -2.76 6.65
CA SER A 230 2.92 -1.39 6.75
C SER A 230 1.39 -1.36 6.68
N ILE A 231 0.79 -0.17 6.59
CA ILE A 231 -0.66 -0.01 6.48
C ILE A 231 -1.03 0.53 5.10
N ASN A 232 -2.02 -0.10 4.46
CA ASN A 232 -2.82 0.47 3.39
C ASN A 232 -4.06 1.11 4.03
N LEU A 233 -4.11 2.43 4.04
CA LEU A 233 -5.15 3.19 4.73
C LEU A 233 -6.29 3.54 3.76
N ASP A 234 -7.39 2.78 3.82
CA ASP A 234 -8.59 3.08 3.04
C ASP A 234 -9.45 4.13 3.75
N THR A 235 -9.83 5.17 3.04
CA THR A 235 -10.58 6.31 3.59
C THR A 235 -12.07 6.03 3.77
N GLY A 236 -12.61 5.03 3.10
CA GLY A 236 -14.04 4.71 3.07
C GLY A 236 -14.47 3.49 3.89
N ASN A 237 -13.55 2.61 4.28
CA ASN A 237 -13.86 1.34 4.94
C ASN A 237 -14.10 1.43 6.46
N PHE A 238 -14.15 2.64 7.02
CA PHE A 238 -14.42 2.83 8.45
C PHE A 238 -15.90 2.80 8.77
N VAL A 239 -16.22 2.32 9.96
CA VAL A 239 -17.54 2.48 10.58
C VAL A 239 -17.48 3.69 11.53
N GLY A 240 -18.47 4.59 11.44
CA GLY A 240 -18.51 5.83 12.23
C GLY A 240 -17.66 6.96 11.64
N ASP A 241 -17.09 7.82 12.51
CA ASP A 241 -16.26 8.94 12.11
C ASP A 241 -14.92 8.46 11.50
N PRO A 242 -14.67 8.70 10.22
CA PRO A 242 -13.42 8.25 9.61
C PRO A 242 -12.21 9.07 10.05
N TYR A 243 -12.37 10.35 10.38
CA TYR A 243 -11.24 11.27 10.60
C TYR A 243 -10.44 10.94 11.85
N ALA A 244 -11.12 10.59 12.95
CA ALA A 244 -10.48 10.16 14.18
C ALA A 244 -9.68 8.86 13.96
N GLN A 245 -10.21 7.96 13.15
CA GLN A 245 -9.59 6.68 12.82
C GLN A 245 -8.42 6.87 11.84
N LEU A 246 -8.59 7.69 10.81
CA LEU A 246 -7.53 8.09 9.87
C LEU A 246 -6.34 8.70 10.62
N LYS A 247 -6.59 9.61 11.58
CA LYS A 247 -5.54 10.25 12.37
C LYS A 247 -4.70 9.25 13.18
N GLN A 248 -5.30 8.16 13.66
CA GLN A 248 -4.60 7.13 14.41
C GLN A 248 -3.72 6.25 13.51
N LEU A 249 -4.17 5.96 12.28
CA LEU A 249 -3.48 5.05 11.37
C LEU A 249 -2.50 5.76 10.42
N ALA A 250 -2.71 7.03 10.13
CA ALA A 250 -1.89 7.81 9.18
C ALA A 250 -0.37 7.76 9.45
N PRO A 251 0.12 7.76 10.72
CA PRO A 251 1.57 7.66 10.99
C PRO A 251 2.20 6.34 10.53
N HIS A 252 1.39 5.30 10.27
CA HIS A 252 1.82 3.98 9.86
C HIS A 252 1.51 3.67 8.40
N ALA A 253 0.85 4.60 7.70
CA ALA A 253 0.38 4.40 6.35
C ALA A 253 1.51 4.51 5.32
N MET A 254 1.60 3.55 4.40
CA MET A 254 2.48 3.54 3.24
C MET A 254 1.73 3.93 1.96
N VAL A 255 0.48 3.47 1.83
CA VAL A 255 -0.44 3.77 0.74
C VAL A 255 -1.76 4.20 1.34
N VAL A 256 -2.44 5.12 0.70
CA VAL A 256 -3.81 5.53 1.06
C VAL A 256 -4.73 5.23 -0.11
N GLN A 257 -5.78 4.45 0.10
CA GLN A 257 -6.86 4.29 -0.88
C GLN A 257 -7.93 5.35 -0.64
N ALA A 258 -8.11 6.22 -1.63
CA ALA A 258 -9.00 7.38 -1.57
C ALA A 258 -10.32 7.05 -2.26
N LYS A 259 -11.35 6.73 -1.47
CA LYS A 259 -12.70 6.42 -1.99
C LYS A 259 -13.42 7.68 -2.47
N THR A 260 -14.05 7.61 -3.63
CA THR A 260 -15.00 8.62 -4.12
C THR A 260 -16.26 7.97 -4.64
N TYR A 261 -17.41 8.68 -4.57
CA TYR A 261 -18.72 8.06 -4.77
C TYR A 261 -19.61 8.89 -5.71
N TYR A 262 -19.08 9.36 -6.82
CA TYR A 262 -19.86 10.14 -7.80
C TYR A 262 -21.04 9.33 -8.35
N GLY A 263 -22.23 9.92 -8.34
CA GLY A 263 -23.47 9.25 -8.73
C GLY A 263 -24.06 8.32 -7.65
N GLY A 264 -23.59 8.44 -6.40
CA GLY A 264 -23.85 7.51 -5.29
C GLY A 264 -22.93 6.30 -5.35
N GLY A 265 -22.76 5.61 -4.22
CA GLY A 265 -21.90 4.44 -4.12
C GLY A 265 -22.50 3.18 -4.77
N VAL A 266 -21.65 2.29 -5.26
CA VAL A 266 -22.06 0.97 -5.75
C VAL A 266 -22.60 0.13 -4.60
N TYR A 267 -21.97 0.18 -3.45
CA TYR A 267 -22.36 -0.56 -2.24
C TYR A 267 -22.86 0.37 -1.14
N TYR A 268 -22.17 1.45 -0.88
CA TYR A 268 -22.49 2.48 0.12
C TYR A 268 -21.97 3.83 -0.35
N THR A 269 -22.39 4.91 0.30
CA THR A 269 -21.91 6.26 0.03
C THR A 269 -21.39 6.88 1.32
N ARG A 270 -20.26 7.58 1.24
CA ARG A 270 -19.72 8.40 2.32
C ARG A 270 -19.36 9.77 1.81
N GLU A 271 -19.64 10.78 2.60
CA GLU A 271 -19.11 12.13 2.36
C GLU A 271 -17.74 12.23 3.03
N LEU A 272 -16.69 12.46 2.22
CA LEU A 272 -15.30 12.53 2.66
C LEU A 272 -14.72 13.90 2.32
N ASP A 273 -14.34 14.67 3.35
CA ASP A 273 -13.60 15.93 3.19
C ASP A 273 -12.13 15.65 2.94
N TYR A 274 -11.74 15.62 1.66
CA TYR A 274 -10.35 15.38 1.27
C TYR A 274 -9.38 16.49 1.67
N LYS A 275 -9.84 17.72 1.98
CA LYS A 275 -8.98 18.76 2.54
C LYS A 275 -8.58 18.40 3.97
N GLN A 276 -9.54 17.91 4.78
CA GLN A 276 -9.27 17.42 6.13
C GLN A 276 -8.39 16.17 6.10
N ILE A 277 -8.66 15.21 5.21
CA ILE A 277 -7.84 14.01 5.02
C ILE A 277 -6.40 14.37 4.64
N ALA A 278 -6.23 15.28 3.68
CA ALA A 278 -4.91 15.75 3.25
C ALA A 278 -4.15 16.42 4.41
N LYS A 279 -4.83 17.19 5.26
CA LYS A 279 -4.22 17.76 6.47
C LYS A 279 -3.76 16.66 7.42
N ILE A 280 -4.59 15.66 7.71
CA ILE A 280 -4.24 14.53 8.58
C ILE A 280 -3.00 13.80 8.06
N LEU A 281 -2.93 13.53 6.77
CA LEU A 281 -1.81 12.83 6.16
C LEU A 281 -0.52 13.67 6.16
N ARG A 282 -0.60 14.99 5.91
CA ARG A 282 0.54 15.88 6.01
C ARG A 282 1.07 15.99 7.45
N ASP A 283 0.17 16.15 8.42
CA ASP A 283 0.52 16.22 9.85
C ASP A 283 1.20 14.93 10.32
N ALA A 284 0.85 13.78 9.74
CA ALA A 284 1.49 12.48 9.98
C ALA A 284 2.81 12.27 9.22
N GLY A 285 3.20 13.20 8.35
CA GLY A 285 4.41 13.08 7.52
C GLY A 285 4.30 12.06 6.39
N PHE A 286 3.08 11.75 5.92
CA PHE A 286 2.85 10.80 4.83
C PHE A 286 3.53 11.23 3.52
N LYS A 287 4.22 10.29 2.85
CA LYS A 287 4.98 10.53 1.61
C LYS A 287 4.68 9.52 0.51
N GLY A 288 3.76 8.60 0.76
CA GLY A 288 3.38 7.52 -0.16
C GLY A 288 2.48 7.97 -1.30
N TYR A 289 1.82 7.01 -1.91
CA TYR A 289 0.80 7.23 -2.92
C TYR A 289 -0.59 7.36 -2.29
N VAL A 290 -1.38 8.32 -2.80
CA VAL A 290 -2.83 8.33 -2.64
C VAL A 290 -3.43 7.69 -3.89
N SER A 291 -3.94 6.48 -3.75
CA SER A 291 -4.56 5.69 -4.82
C SER A 291 -6.05 5.99 -4.88
N LEU A 292 -6.52 6.55 -5.97
CA LEU A 292 -7.95 6.74 -6.17
C LEU A 292 -8.65 5.38 -6.30
N GLU A 293 -9.65 5.14 -5.46
CA GLU A 293 -10.66 4.09 -5.63
C GLU A 293 -12.04 4.75 -5.82
N MET A 294 -12.39 5.08 -7.06
CA MET A 294 -13.73 5.56 -7.40
C MET A 294 -14.69 4.38 -7.32
N GLU A 295 -15.68 4.46 -6.43
CA GLU A 295 -16.66 3.39 -6.15
C GLU A 295 -18.10 3.90 -6.32
N GLY A 296 -18.25 4.90 -7.20
CA GLY A 296 -19.55 5.49 -7.53
C GLY A 296 -20.20 4.86 -8.75
N LYS A 297 -21.49 5.15 -8.91
CA LYS A 297 -22.33 4.65 -10.03
C LYS A 297 -22.21 5.49 -11.29
N GLU A 298 -21.60 6.68 -11.21
CA GLU A 298 -21.36 7.49 -12.41
C GLU A 298 -20.36 6.79 -13.34
N ASN A 299 -20.48 7.04 -14.65
CA ASN A 299 -19.56 6.49 -15.63
C ASN A 299 -18.09 6.74 -15.22
N ALA A 300 -17.26 5.69 -15.20
CA ALA A 300 -15.90 5.73 -14.68
C ALA A 300 -15.02 6.74 -15.41
N ASP A 301 -15.13 6.89 -16.75
CA ASP A 301 -14.32 7.84 -17.52
C ASP A 301 -14.58 9.29 -17.09
N ILE A 302 -15.80 9.60 -16.63
CA ILE A 302 -16.17 10.92 -16.12
C ILE A 302 -15.81 11.05 -14.65
N ALA A 303 -16.20 10.08 -13.84
CA ALA A 303 -16.05 10.11 -12.38
C ALA A 303 -14.60 10.08 -11.92
N VAL A 304 -13.74 9.30 -12.60
CA VAL A 304 -12.30 9.24 -12.30
C VAL A 304 -11.63 10.58 -12.58
N ALA A 305 -11.99 11.26 -13.68
CA ALA A 305 -11.46 12.59 -13.97
C ALA A 305 -11.88 13.63 -12.91
N LYS A 306 -13.16 13.61 -12.48
CA LYS A 306 -13.67 14.45 -11.38
C LYS A 306 -12.95 14.17 -10.07
N SER A 307 -12.75 12.89 -9.76
CA SER A 307 -12.06 12.44 -8.55
C SER A 307 -10.61 12.90 -8.52
N LEU A 308 -9.90 12.78 -9.64
CA LEU A 308 -8.53 13.29 -9.76
C LEU A 308 -8.46 14.81 -9.49
N LYS A 309 -9.39 15.59 -10.06
CA LYS A 309 -9.45 17.04 -9.81
C LYS A 309 -9.68 17.34 -8.33
N LEU A 310 -10.57 16.60 -7.66
CA LEU A 310 -10.83 16.71 -6.22
C LEU A 310 -9.54 16.43 -5.42
N LEU A 311 -8.89 15.31 -5.68
CA LEU A 311 -7.67 14.92 -4.97
C LEU A 311 -6.53 15.89 -5.23
N ARG A 312 -6.29 16.30 -6.48
CA ARG A 312 -5.26 17.31 -6.80
C ARG A 312 -5.49 18.60 -6.04
N GLY A 313 -6.76 19.08 -5.96
CA GLY A 313 -7.10 20.29 -5.21
C GLY A 313 -6.92 20.16 -3.69
N ALA A 314 -7.04 18.96 -3.13
CA ALA A 314 -6.88 18.72 -1.70
C ALA A 314 -5.40 18.50 -1.31
N PHE A 315 -4.62 17.85 -2.18
CA PHE A 315 -3.22 17.47 -1.94
C PHE A 315 -2.20 18.43 -2.57
N ALA A 316 -2.64 19.52 -3.17
CA ALA A 316 -1.78 20.60 -3.71
C ALA A 316 -0.92 21.27 -2.61
#